data_eddfe3ae079c5bf76c8ac00d8f3c1225
#
_entry.id   eddfe3ae079c5bf76c8ac00d8f3c1225
#
_cell.length_a   1.000
_cell.length_b   1.000
_cell.length_c   1.000
_cell.angle_alpha   90.00
_cell.angle_beta   90.00
_cell.angle_gamma   90.00
#
_symmetry.space_group_name_H-M   'P 1'
#
loop_
_entity.id
_entity.type
_entity.pdbx_description
1 polymer ?
#
loop_
_entity_poly.entity_id
_entity_poly.type
_entity_poly.pdbx_seq_one_letter_code
_entity_poly.pdbx_strand_id
1 'polypeptide(L)'
;MEAYREACGLNPDVVFLQNHGVIVTAARGEECLALHEEVNARIRNYLCITAPYPAADEFITAMRAHRPEYIEHFLYTPLFPDQVVYGERVPETVAAALYIRYHIEERGWRLSMIPADLAAALVQMESEKHRQQAQF
;
A
#
# COMPACT_ATOMS: atom_id res chain seq x y z
N MET A 1 16.87 6.22 9.30
CA MET A 1 17.98 5.34 8.85
C MET A 1 19.27 5.64 9.61
N GLU A 2 19.65 6.90 9.71
CA GLU A 2 20.88 7.32 10.40
C GLU A 2 20.92 6.89 11.88
N ALA A 3 19.87 7.19 12.65
CA ALA A 3 19.78 6.75 14.05
C ALA A 3 19.84 5.23 14.26
N TYR A 4 19.27 4.43 13.33
CA TYR A 4 19.40 2.97 13.40
C TYR A 4 20.83 2.51 13.13
N ARG A 5 21.49 3.10 12.13
CA ARG A 5 22.88 2.82 11.79
C ARG A 5 23.84 3.21 12.91
N GLU A 6 23.58 4.32 13.59
CA GLU A 6 24.35 4.76 14.77
C GLU A 6 24.19 3.76 15.95
N ALA A 7 22.96 3.27 16.16
CA ALA A 7 22.68 2.35 17.26
C ALA A 7 23.17 0.90 17.02
N CYS A 8 23.07 0.42 15.77
CA CYS A 8 23.29 -0.99 15.42
C CYS A 8 24.56 -1.22 14.59
N GLY A 9 25.23 -0.19 14.09
CA GLY A 9 26.42 -0.29 13.23
C GLY A 9 26.14 -0.80 11.79
N LEU A 10 24.86 -1.10 11.46
CA LEU A 10 24.42 -1.67 10.19
C LEU A 10 23.23 -0.90 9.64
N ASN A 11 23.02 -0.97 8.33
CA ASN A 11 21.76 -0.55 7.72
C ASN A 11 20.70 -1.64 7.95
N PRO A 12 19.42 -1.28 8.13
CA PRO A 12 18.36 -2.28 8.24
C PRO A 12 18.11 -2.96 6.89
N ASP A 13 17.89 -4.27 6.91
CA ASP A 13 17.51 -5.04 5.71
C ASP A 13 16.04 -4.86 5.34
N VAL A 14 15.21 -4.39 6.28
CA VAL A 14 13.79 -4.14 6.09
C VAL A 14 13.44 -2.74 6.61
N VAL A 15 12.83 -1.92 5.77
CA VAL A 15 12.36 -0.58 6.12
C VAL A 15 10.90 -0.41 5.70
N PHE A 16 10.04 -0.15 6.68
CA PHE A 16 8.66 0.23 6.40
C PHE A 16 8.56 1.74 6.16
N LEU A 17 7.96 2.11 5.05
CA LEU A 17 7.66 3.49 4.71
C LEU A 17 6.19 3.77 5.00
N GLN A 18 5.90 4.76 5.83
CA GLN A 18 4.53 5.15 6.14
C GLN A 18 3.76 5.48 4.87
N ASN A 19 2.58 4.90 4.73
CA ASN A 19 1.69 5.07 3.57
C ASN A 19 2.31 4.71 2.20
N HIS A 20 3.43 3.96 2.17
CA HIS A 20 4.11 3.64 0.90
C HIS A 20 4.34 2.15 0.72
N GLY A 21 4.82 1.47 1.74
CA GLY A 21 5.10 0.04 1.68
C GLY A 21 6.38 -0.36 2.39
N VAL A 22 7.06 -1.37 1.86
CA VAL A 22 8.27 -1.92 2.45
C VAL A 22 9.42 -1.92 1.44
N ILE A 23 10.60 -1.55 1.91
CA ILE A 23 11.86 -1.75 1.18
C ILE A 23 12.59 -2.90 1.87
N VAL A 24 13.04 -3.87 1.08
CA VAL A 24 13.91 -4.95 1.53
C VAL A 24 15.23 -4.88 0.77
N THR A 25 16.32 -5.18 1.47
CA THR A 25 17.66 -5.19 0.89
C THR A 25 18.38 -6.47 1.30
N ALA A 26 19.16 -7.04 0.39
CA ALA A 26 20.01 -8.19 0.62
C ALA A 26 21.21 -8.16 -0.35
N ALA A 27 22.21 -9.01 -0.13
CA ALA A 27 23.37 -9.09 -1.00
C ALA A 27 23.06 -9.68 -2.39
N ARG A 28 21.99 -10.50 -2.50
CA ARG A 28 21.58 -11.20 -3.70
C ARG A 28 20.08 -11.04 -3.94
N GLY A 29 19.66 -11.02 -5.20
CA GLY A 29 18.26 -10.88 -5.58
C GLY A 29 17.35 -11.97 -5.02
N GLU A 30 17.81 -13.21 -5.00
CA GLU A 30 17.07 -14.36 -4.44
C GLU A 30 16.83 -14.20 -2.92
N GLU A 31 17.84 -13.71 -2.19
CA GLU A 31 17.73 -13.43 -0.76
C GLU A 31 16.74 -12.26 -0.50
N CYS A 32 16.76 -11.25 -1.39
CA CYS A 32 15.83 -10.14 -1.32
C CYS A 32 14.38 -10.60 -1.50
N LEU A 33 14.12 -11.49 -2.48
CA LEU A 33 12.78 -12.07 -2.69
C LEU A 33 12.35 -12.92 -1.49
N ALA A 34 13.23 -13.78 -0.97
CA ALA A 34 12.93 -14.61 0.20
C ALA A 34 12.61 -13.76 1.44
N LEU A 35 13.37 -12.69 1.67
CA LEU A 35 13.12 -11.75 2.75
C LEU A 35 11.79 -11.02 2.58
N HIS A 36 11.45 -10.59 1.36
CA HIS A 36 10.16 -9.97 1.06
C HIS A 36 8.98 -10.91 1.33
N GLU A 37 9.09 -12.17 0.91
CA GLU A 37 8.08 -13.20 1.18
C GLU A 37 7.93 -13.47 2.68
N GLU A 38 9.05 -13.55 3.42
CA GLU A 38 9.03 -13.71 4.87
C GLU A 38 8.33 -12.54 5.58
N VAL A 39 8.62 -11.29 5.18
CA VAL A 39 7.96 -10.10 5.72
C VAL A 39 6.45 -10.16 5.47
N ASN A 40 6.03 -10.49 4.25
CA ASN A 40 4.62 -10.63 3.90
C ASN A 40 3.93 -11.75 4.70
N ALA A 41 4.58 -12.89 4.85
CA ALA A 41 4.06 -14.01 5.64
C ALA A 41 3.87 -13.62 7.13
N ARG A 42 4.85 -12.92 7.72
CA ARG A 42 4.76 -12.41 9.10
C ARG A 42 3.60 -11.42 9.27
N ILE A 43 3.42 -10.49 8.33
CA ILE A 43 2.31 -9.53 8.34
C ILE A 43 0.97 -10.27 8.24
N ARG A 44 0.82 -11.19 7.29
CA ARG A 44 -0.41 -11.98 7.12
C ARG A 44 -0.75 -12.79 8.38
N ASN A 45 0.24 -13.44 8.98
CA ASN A 45 0.07 -14.19 10.22
C ASN A 45 -0.36 -13.28 11.38
N TYR A 46 0.30 -12.13 11.55
CA TYR A 46 -0.06 -11.15 12.56
C TYR A 46 -1.50 -10.62 12.39
N LEU A 47 -1.90 -10.41 11.13
CA LEU A 47 -3.24 -9.96 10.79
C LEU A 47 -4.28 -11.09 10.73
N CYS A 48 -3.88 -12.36 10.97
CA CYS A 48 -4.73 -13.53 10.82
C CYS A 48 -5.42 -13.61 9.45
N ILE A 49 -4.75 -13.18 8.38
CA ILE A 49 -5.25 -13.24 7.00
C ILE A 49 -4.86 -14.59 6.41
N THR A 50 -5.83 -15.49 6.30
CA THR A 50 -5.63 -16.85 5.76
C THR A 50 -6.04 -16.96 4.29
N ALA A 51 -6.99 -16.15 3.85
CA ALA A 51 -7.42 -16.13 2.46
C ALA A 51 -6.33 -15.55 1.53
N PRO A 52 -6.21 -16.03 0.30
CA PRO A 52 -5.38 -15.40 -0.71
C PRO A 52 -5.90 -14.00 -1.04
N TYR A 53 -5.02 -13.16 -1.60
CA TYR A 53 -5.43 -11.85 -2.12
C TYR A 53 -6.43 -12.06 -3.26
N PRO A 54 -7.61 -11.43 -3.23
CA PRO A 54 -8.65 -11.67 -4.23
C PRO A 54 -8.30 -11.03 -5.59
N ALA A 55 -8.93 -11.51 -6.66
CA ALA A 55 -8.89 -10.82 -7.94
C ALA A 55 -9.53 -9.43 -7.82
N ALA A 56 -8.92 -8.43 -8.46
CA ALA A 56 -9.30 -7.02 -8.27
C ALA A 56 -10.78 -6.76 -8.59
N ASP A 57 -11.24 -7.18 -9.76
CA ASP A 57 -12.62 -6.92 -10.21
C ASP A 57 -13.67 -7.61 -9.34
N GLU A 58 -13.40 -8.85 -8.91
CA GLU A 58 -14.28 -9.60 -8.01
C GLU A 58 -14.38 -8.91 -6.64
N PHE A 59 -13.25 -8.46 -6.12
CA PHE A 59 -13.22 -7.79 -4.83
C PHE A 59 -13.90 -6.43 -4.87
N ILE A 60 -13.66 -5.62 -5.90
CA ILE A 60 -14.33 -4.33 -6.09
C ILE A 60 -15.85 -4.53 -6.19
N THR A 61 -16.29 -5.53 -6.93
CA THR A 61 -17.71 -5.87 -7.08
C THR A 61 -18.34 -6.24 -5.74
N ALA A 62 -17.68 -7.09 -4.97
CA ALA A 62 -18.11 -7.48 -3.64
C ALA A 62 -18.16 -6.27 -2.68
N MET A 63 -17.14 -5.41 -2.70
CA MET A 63 -17.11 -4.20 -1.86
C MET A 63 -18.21 -3.21 -2.26
N ARG A 64 -18.47 -3.04 -3.55
CA ARG A 64 -19.58 -2.19 -4.04
C ARG A 64 -20.95 -2.66 -3.54
N ALA A 65 -21.14 -3.96 -3.42
CA ALA A 65 -22.38 -4.56 -2.93
C ALA A 65 -22.52 -4.48 -1.39
N HIS A 66 -21.43 -4.69 -0.66
CA HIS A 66 -21.47 -4.85 0.80
C HIS A 66 -20.99 -3.63 1.58
N ARG A 67 -20.19 -2.77 0.99
CA ARG A 67 -19.59 -1.56 1.59
C ARG A 67 -19.54 -0.42 0.57
N PRO A 68 -20.68 0.02 0.02
CA PRO A 68 -20.72 1.06 -1.01
C PRO A 68 -20.02 2.36 -0.57
N GLU A 69 -20.07 2.69 0.71
CA GLU A 69 -19.39 3.84 1.29
C GLU A 69 -17.87 3.83 1.12
N TYR A 70 -17.25 2.65 0.96
CA TYR A 70 -15.81 2.56 0.68
C TYR A 70 -15.48 3.04 -0.73
N ILE A 71 -16.36 2.75 -1.68
CA ILE A 71 -16.22 3.21 -3.06
C ILE A 71 -16.47 4.72 -3.14
N GLU A 72 -17.54 5.21 -2.51
CA GLU A 72 -17.89 6.63 -2.49
C GLU A 72 -16.79 7.51 -1.88
N HIS A 73 -16.10 6.99 -0.87
CA HIS A 73 -15.04 7.72 -0.17
C HIS A 73 -13.63 7.40 -0.69
N PHE A 74 -13.49 6.60 -1.74
CA PHE A 74 -12.19 6.14 -2.23
C PHE A 74 -11.21 7.29 -2.50
N LEU A 75 -11.65 8.34 -3.20
CA LEU A 75 -10.81 9.48 -3.56
C LEU A 75 -10.50 10.42 -2.37
N TYR A 76 -11.31 10.35 -1.31
CA TYR A 76 -11.17 11.23 -0.13
C TYR A 76 -10.39 10.58 1.00
N THR A 77 -10.02 9.32 0.85
CA THR A 77 -9.27 8.56 1.87
C THR A 77 -7.99 7.95 1.29
N PRO A 78 -7.04 8.75 0.79
CA PRO A 78 -5.85 8.22 0.17
C PRO A 78 -4.94 7.53 1.20
N LEU A 79 -4.66 6.26 0.99
CA LEU A 79 -3.86 5.41 1.88
C LEU A 79 -2.41 5.25 1.41
N PHE A 80 -2.17 5.35 0.11
CA PHE A 80 -0.83 5.22 -0.49
C PHE A 80 -0.71 6.02 -1.80
N PRO A 81 0.51 6.33 -2.26
CA PRO A 81 0.76 7.22 -3.39
C PRO A 81 0.05 6.83 -4.69
N ASP A 82 0.04 5.55 -5.06
CA ASP A 82 -0.58 5.10 -6.31
C ASP A 82 -2.10 5.36 -6.33
N GLN A 83 -2.76 5.33 -5.19
CA GLN A 83 -4.18 5.71 -5.08
C GLN A 83 -4.39 7.20 -5.45
N VAL A 84 -3.46 8.07 -5.03
CA VAL A 84 -3.50 9.51 -5.37
C VAL A 84 -3.22 9.73 -6.85
N VAL A 85 -2.21 9.03 -7.38
CA VAL A 85 -1.71 9.22 -8.75
C VAL A 85 -2.68 8.64 -9.79
N TYR A 86 -3.17 7.43 -9.57
CA TYR A 86 -4.00 6.72 -10.55
C TYR A 86 -5.50 6.87 -10.30
N GLY A 87 -5.92 7.17 -9.07
CA GLY A 87 -7.33 7.23 -8.73
C GLY A 87 -8.04 5.91 -9.04
N GLU A 88 -9.20 5.98 -9.65
CA GLU A 88 -10.02 4.81 -10.01
C GLU A 88 -9.63 4.16 -11.34
N ARG A 89 -8.62 4.67 -12.05
CA ARG A 89 -8.25 4.22 -13.40
C ARG A 89 -7.56 2.85 -13.43
N VAL A 90 -6.97 2.42 -12.30
CA VAL A 90 -6.25 1.15 -12.17
C VAL A 90 -7.00 0.26 -11.19
N PRO A 91 -7.69 -0.80 -11.64
CA PRO A 91 -8.49 -1.67 -10.78
C PRO A 91 -7.69 -2.27 -9.61
N GLU A 92 -6.44 -2.63 -9.82
CA GLU A 92 -5.57 -3.18 -8.78
C GLU A 92 -5.31 -2.18 -7.66
N THR A 93 -5.17 -0.89 -8.01
CA THR A 93 -5.02 0.19 -7.02
C THR A 93 -6.30 0.37 -6.20
N VAL A 94 -7.47 0.32 -6.86
CA VAL A 94 -8.76 0.38 -6.19
C VAL A 94 -8.92 -0.81 -5.23
N ALA A 95 -8.69 -2.02 -5.73
CA ALA A 95 -8.79 -3.24 -4.92
C ALA A 95 -7.84 -3.21 -3.71
N ALA A 96 -6.60 -2.77 -3.90
CA ALA A 96 -5.62 -2.65 -2.81
C ALA A 96 -6.08 -1.67 -1.73
N ALA A 97 -6.56 -0.49 -2.09
CA ALA A 97 -7.04 0.49 -1.13
C ALA A 97 -8.27 -0.01 -0.36
N LEU A 98 -9.24 -0.61 -1.05
CA LEU A 98 -10.42 -1.21 -0.43
C LEU A 98 -10.04 -2.37 0.50
N TYR A 99 -9.09 -3.20 0.10
CA TYR A 99 -8.61 -4.33 0.88
C TYR A 99 -7.92 -3.88 2.17
N ILE A 100 -7.03 -2.90 2.08
CA ILE A 100 -6.35 -2.31 3.23
C ILE A 100 -7.38 -1.69 4.18
N ARG A 101 -8.29 -0.88 3.67
CA ARG A 101 -9.34 -0.23 4.45
C ARG A 101 -10.21 -1.26 5.16
N TYR A 102 -10.71 -2.26 4.45
CA TYR A 102 -11.52 -3.33 5.00
C TYR A 102 -10.82 -4.02 6.18
N HIS A 103 -9.58 -4.44 6.00
CA HIS A 103 -8.85 -5.15 7.06
C HIS A 103 -8.48 -4.28 8.26
N ILE A 104 -8.30 -2.98 8.09
CA ILE A 104 -8.03 -2.04 9.17
C ILE A 104 -9.32 -1.78 9.96
N GLU A 105 -10.41 -1.44 9.29
CA GLU A 105 -11.68 -1.08 9.93
C GLU A 105 -12.36 -2.28 10.61
N GLU A 106 -12.33 -3.48 10.01
CA GLU A 106 -12.85 -4.72 10.63
C GLU A 106 -12.11 -5.07 11.95
N ARG A 107 -10.91 -4.56 12.16
CA ARG A 107 -10.16 -4.71 13.42
C ARG A 107 -10.38 -3.57 14.40
N GLY A 108 -11.24 -2.62 14.07
CA GLY A 108 -11.45 -1.42 14.85
C GLY A 108 -10.24 -0.48 14.89
N TRP A 109 -9.31 -0.61 13.95
CA TRP A 109 -8.14 0.25 13.85
C TRP A 109 -8.46 1.51 13.05
N ARG A 110 -7.67 2.55 13.28
CA ARG A 110 -7.82 3.82 12.58
C ARG A 110 -6.96 3.86 11.33
N LEU A 111 -7.55 4.29 10.21
CA LEU A 111 -6.83 4.54 8.97
C LEU A 111 -5.80 5.68 9.15
N SER A 112 -4.61 5.45 8.62
CA SER A 112 -3.58 6.49 8.46
C SER A 112 -3.58 6.94 7.01
N MET A 113 -4.18 8.08 6.73
CA MET A 113 -4.28 8.64 5.38
C MET A 113 -3.06 9.49 5.05
N ILE A 114 -2.78 9.63 3.75
CA ILE A 114 -1.80 10.61 3.26
C ILE A 114 -2.35 12.01 3.56
N PRO A 115 -1.57 12.90 4.19
CA PRO A 115 -1.94 14.30 4.37
C PRO A 115 -2.28 14.99 3.04
N ALA A 116 -3.26 15.89 3.06
CA ALA A 116 -3.78 16.53 1.85
C ALA A 116 -2.72 17.35 1.08
N ASP A 117 -1.79 17.98 1.80
CA ASP A 117 -0.67 18.71 1.22
C ASP A 117 0.33 17.79 0.51
N LEU A 118 0.62 16.61 1.08
CA LEU A 118 1.45 15.59 0.45
C LEU A 118 0.74 14.95 -0.76
N ALA A 119 -0.57 14.70 -0.67
CA ALA A 119 -1.34 14.19 -1.80
C ALA A 119 -1.31 15.19 -2.97
N ALA A 120 -1.49 16.49 -2.70
CA ALA A 120 -1.39 17.53 -3.70
C ALA A 120 0.02 17.63 -4.32
N ALA A 121 1.08 17.49 -3.52
CA ALA A 121 2.46 17.47 -3.99
C ALA A 121 2.74 16.27 -4.91
N LEU A 122 2.24 15.07 -4.59
CA LEU A 122 2.38 13.88 -5.43
C LEU A 122 1.82 14.09 -6.84
N VAL A 123 0.63 14.67 -6.95
CA VAL A 123 -0.01 14.97 -8.26
C VAL A 123 0.83 15.93 -9.10
N GLN A 124 1.58 16.83 -8.47
CA GLN A 124 2.42 17.82 -9.14
C GLN A 124 3.81 17.30 -9.56
N MET A 125 4.25 16.16 -9.04
CA MET A 125 5.57 15.61 -9.38
C MET A 125 5.65 15.24 -10.87
N GLU A 126 6.71 15.65 -11.53
CA GLU A 126 6.92 15.37 -12.97
C GLU A 126 7.03 13.87 -13.27
N SER A 127 7.70 13.13 -12.39
CA SER A 127 7.80 11.67 -12.49
C SER A 127 6.43 10.99 -12.50
N GLU A 128 5.49 11.48 -11.70
CA GLU A 128 4.14 10.93 -11.62
C GLU A 128 3.29 11.31 -12.84
N LYS A 129 3.49 12.50 -13.40
CA LYS A 129 2.87 12.87 -14.69
C LYS A 129 3.31 11.93 -15.82
N HIS A 130 4.60 11.59 -15.87
CA HIS A 130 5.12 10.61 -16.81
C HIS A 130 4.52 9.22 -16.62
N ARG A 131 4.41 8.73 -15.40
CA ARG A 131 3.79 7.44 -15.09
C ARG A 131 2.33 7.40 -15.51
N GLN A 132 1.57 8.47 -15.27
CA GLN A 132 0.18 8.58 -15.72
C GLN A 132 0.05 8.48 -17.24
N GLN A 133 0.96 9.11 -18.00
CA GLN A 133 0.94 9.08 -19.46
C GLN A 133 1.38 7.72 -20.03
N ALA A 134 2.29 7.01 -19.38
CA ALA A 134 2.84 5.74 -19.87
C ALA A 134 1.89 4.55 -19.66
N GLN A 135 0.90 4.65 -18.79
CA GLN A 135 -0.06 3.57 -18.49
C GLN A 135 -1.39 3.68 -19.27
N PHE A 136 -1.59 4.75 -20.01
CA PHE A 136 -2.79 5.04 -20.78
C PHE A 136 -2.43 5.57 -22.17
#